data_a2303068423f67beddfe40d28058e63c
#
_entry.id   a2303068423f67beddfe40d28058e63c
#
_cell.length_a   1.000
_cell.length_b   1.000
_cell.length_c   1.000
_cell.angle_alpha   90.00
_cell.angle_beta   90.00
_cell.angle_gamma   90.00
#
_symmetry.space_group_name_H-M   'P 1'
#
loop_
_entity.id
_entity.type
_entity.pdbx_description
1 polymer ?
#
loop_
_entity_poly.entity_id
_entity_poly.type
_entity_poly.pdbx_seq_one_letter_code
_entity_poly.pdbx_strand_id
1 'polypeptide(L)'
;MGSQSETSRYAKGFDLPVRGDTITADRYISREFMDQENENLWPRVWHLGGMVAEMEQAGDYVRHNLGKESVIMVRQADGSIKAFYNSCPHRGNRLVLGDIGGSDRITCGYHGWQFSPDGMLVNVQDPDDFPGGNPCGKVTLTEVRCESWGPFIFYCMDEEVAPLLDWLAPLPERLESYGLDNWI
;
A
#
# COMPACT_ATOMS: atom_id res chain seq x y z
N MET A 1 27.34 16.22 -45.30
CA MET A 1 27.47 15.12 -44.34
C MET A 1 26.62 15.48 -43.13
N GLY A 2 25.40 14.97 -43.12
CA GLY A 2 24.41 15.30 -42.08
C GLY A 2 24.61 14.39 -40.89
N SER A 3 24.77 14.99 -39.72
CA SER A 3 24.72 14.35 -38.42
C SER A 3 23.29 13.82 -38.20
N GLN A 4 23.09 12.51 -38.26
CA GLN A 4 21.86 11.90 -37.76
C GLN A 4 21.91 11.98 -36.24
N SER A 5 21.01 12.78 -35.69
CA SER A 5 20.75 12.81 -34.25
C SER A 5 20.32 11.40 -33.80
N GLU A 6 21.07 10.80 -32.90
CA GLU A 6 20.65 9.60 -32.18
C GLU A 6 19.33 9.92 -31.44
N THR A 7 18.22 9.58 -32.08
CA THR A 7 16.91 9.56 -31.40
C THR A 7 17.02 8.54 -30.29
N SER A 8 16.91 9.05 -29.06
CA SER A 8 16.96 8.31 -27.83
C SER A 8 16.15 7.01 -27.92
N ARG A 9 16.73 5.87 -27.54
CA ARG A 9 16.07 4.56 -27.45
C ARG A 9 14.84 4.55 -26.52
N TYR A 10 14.67 5.61 -25.74
CA TYR A 10 13.60 5.78 -24.78
C TYR A 10 12.33 6.44 -25.36
N ALA A 11 12.36 6.89 -26.61
CA ALA A 11 11.26 7.63 -27.22
C ALA A 11 10.21 6.76 -27.94
N LYS A 12 10.41 5.44 -28.07
CA LYS A 12 9.40 4.56 -28.67
C LYS A 12 8.34 4.20 -27.66
N GLY A 13 7.22 4.92 -27.68
CA GLY A 13 6.01 4.58 -26.95
C GLY A 13 5.31 5.73 -26.20
N PHE A 14 5.85 6.93 -26.26
CA PHE A 14 5.19 8.12 -25.74
C PHE A 14 4.97 9.16 -26.84
N ASP A 15 4.20 8.80 -27.86
CA ASP A 15 3.65 9.76 -28.83
C ASP A 15 2.43 10.50 -28.27
N LEU A 16 2.45 10.78 -26.96
CA LEU A 16 1.49 11.72 -26.39
C LEU A 16 1.99 13.13 -26.73
N PRO A 17 1.13 13.98 -27.32
CA PRO A 17 1.50 15.35 -27.59
C PRO A 17 1.89 16.02 -26.27
N VAL A 18 3.15 16.43 -26.15
CA VAL A 18 3.59 17.23 -25.01
C VAL A 18 2.82 18.53 -25.04
N ARG A 19 1.97 18.75 -24.05
CA ARG A 19 1.27 20.01 -23.89
C ARG A 19 2.28 21.10 -23.56
N GLY A 20 2.29 22.16 -24.38
CA GLY A 20 3.17 23.33 -24.19
C GLY A 20 2.57 24.43 -23.32
N ASP A 21 1.44 24.18 -22.66
CA ASP A 21 0.77 25.13 -21.79
C ASP A 21 1.50 25.24 -20.44
N THR A 22 1.49 26.47 -19.91
CA THR A 22 2.07 26.75 -18.60
C THR A 22 1.30 26.02 -17.50
N ILE A 23 2.01 25.25 -16.67
CA ILE A 23 1.43 24.69 -15.44
C ILE A 23 1.39 25.82 -14.41
N THR A 24 0.18 26.16 -13.95
CA THR A 24 -0.02 27.19 -12.93
C THR A 24 0.35 26.67 -11.54
N ALA A 25 0.68 27.58 -10.62
CA ALA A 25 1.01 27.22 -9.24
C ALA A 25 -0.18 26.63 -8.47
N ASP A 26 -1.40 26.87 -8.90
CA ASP A 26 -2.64 26.46 -8.21
C ASP A 26 -2.68 24.96 -7.90
N ARG A 27 -2.17 24.10 -8.80
CA ARG A 27 -2.12 22.65 -8.59
C ARG A 27 -1.24 22.23 -7.41
N TYR A 28 -0.31 23.08 -6.99
CA TYR A 28 0.66 22.77 -5.94
C TYR A 28 0.32 23.42 -4.61
N ILE A 29 -0.53 24.45 -4.59
CA ILE A 29 -0.81 25.25 -3.40
C ILE A 29 -2.30 25.31 -3.04
N SER A 30 -3.22 24.92 -3.95
CA SER A 30 -4.65 24.95 -3.69
C SER A 30 -5.06 23.78 -2.77
N ARG A 31 -5.69 24.11 -1.66
CA ARG A 31 -6.31 23.11 -0.79
C ARG A 31 -7.45 22.36 -1.49
N GLU A 32 -8.25 23.08 -2.25
CA GLU A 32 -9.36 22.48 -3.00
C GLU A 32 -8.85 21.43 -4.02
N PHE A 33 -7.75 21.74 -4.71
CA PHE A 33 -7.13 20.78 -5.63
C PHE A 33 -6.62 19.53 -4.88
N MET A 34 -5.95 19.73 -3.74
CA MET A 34 -5.50 18.63 -2.89
C MET A 34 -6.68 17.78 -2.37
N ASP A 35 -7.78 18.40 -1.98
CA ASP A 35 -8.97 17.68 -1.53
C ASP A 35 -9.56 16.84 -2.68
N GLN A 36 -9.59 17.35 -3.91
CA GLN A 36 -9.99 16.58 -5.10
C GLN A 36 -9.05 15.40 -5.40
N GLU A 37 -7.74 15.58 -5.25
CA GLU A 37 -6.77 14.47 -5.38
C GLU A 37 -7.00 13.40 -4.33
N ASN A 38 -7.23 13.80 -3.07
CA ASN A 38 -7.51 12.87 -1.97
C ASN A 38 -8.81 12.07 -2.17
N GLU A 39 -9.79 12.64 -2.84
CA GLU A 39 -11.08 11.98 -3.11
C GLU A 39 -11.07 11.14 -4.38
N ASN A 40 -10.38 11.60 -5.43
CA ASN A 40 -10.55 11.05 -6.77
C ASN A 40 -9.31 10.40 -7.38
N LEU A 41 -8.12 10.68 -6.87
CA LEU A 41 -6.87 10.15 -7.41
C LEU A 41 -6.22 9.14 -6.47
N TRP A 42 -5.81 9.59 -5.28
CA TRP A 42 -4.99 8.76 -4.40
C TRP A 42 -5.66 7.44 -3.97
N PRO A 43 -6.96 7.36 -3.70
CA PRO A 43 -7.58 6.08 -3.38
C PRO A 43 -7.60 5.07 -4.53
N ARG A 44 -7.46 5.54 -5.78
CA ARG A 44 -7.71 4.73 -6.99
C ARG A 44 -6.46 4.35 -7.78
N VAL A 45 -5.30 4.63 -7.25
CA VAL A 45 -4.01 4.33 -7.90
C VAL A 45 -3.17 3.43 -7.02
N TRP A 46 -2.27 2.67 -7.65
CA TRP A 46 -1.28 1.89 -6.93
C TRP A 46 -0.23 2.79 -6.30
N HIS A 47 0.05 2.56 -5.02
CA HIS A 47 1.08 3.25 -4.25
C HIS A 47 2.20 2.30 -3.93
N LEU A 48 3.44 2.72 -4.12
CA LEU A 48 4.59 2.02 -3.57
C LEU A 48 4.58 2.20 -2.05
N GLY A 49 4.33 1.10 -1.33
CA GLY A 49 4.16 1.10 0.12
C GLY A 49 5.42 0.74 0.90
N GLY A 50 6.33 -0.04 0.29
CA GLY A 50 7.55 -0.51 0.93
C GLY A 50 8.32 -1.51 0.09
N MET A 51 9.31 -2.14 0.71
CA MET A 51 10.13 -3.18 0.09
C MET A 51 10.01 -4.51 0.83
N VAL A 52 10.05 -5.62 0.10
CA VAL A 52 10.00 -6.98 0.66
C VAL A 52 11.14 -7.21 1.66
N ALA A 53 12.33 -6.64 1.38
CA ALA A 53 13.50 -6.77 2.25
C ALA A 53 13.35 -6.09 3.62
N GLU A 54 12.35 -5.22 3.80
CA GLU A 54 12.06 -4.59 5.10
C GLU A 54 11.28 -5.52 6.04
N MET A 55 10.84 -6.68 5.53
CA MET A 55 10.05 -7.67 6.27
C MET A 55 10.67 -9.06 6.07
N GLU A 56 11.55 -9.49 6.98
CA GLU A 56 12.28 -10.76 6.88
C GLU A 56 11.45 -11.95 7.39
N GLN A 57 10.64 -11.73 8.42
CA GLN A 57 9.90 -12.77 9.12
C GLN A 57 8.39 -12.56 9.07
N ALA A 58 7.64 -13.64 9.24
CA ALA A 58 6.19 -13.56 9.41
C ALA A 58 5.84 -12.65 10.60
N GLY A 59 4.88 -11.76 10.41
CA GLY A 59 4.50 -10.74 11.39
C GLY A 59 5.28 -9.43 11.29
N ASP A 60 6.36 -9.38 10.50
CA ASP A 60 7.01 -8.11 10.18
C ASP A 60 6.07 -7.24 9.34
N TYR A 61 6.16 -5.94 9.56
CA TYR A 61 5.31 -4.98 8.85
C TYR A 61 6.06 -3.72 8.41
N VAL A 62 5.57 -3.14 7.34
CA VAL A 62 5.89 -1.78 6.91
C VAL A 62 4.61 -0.95 6.94
N ARG A 63 4.70 0.27 7.45
CA ARG A 63 3.60 1.23 7.47
C ARG A 63 3.85 2.34 6.47
N HIS A 64 2.85 2.66 5.68
CA HIS A 64 2.83 3.82 4.80
C HIS A 64 1.67 4.75 5.14
N ASN A 65 1.93 6.07 5.15
CA ASN A 65 0.92 7.10 5.37
C ASN A 65 0.71 7.89 4.08
N LEU A 66 -0.54 8.03 3.67
CA LEU A 66 -0.93 8.80 2.50
C LEU A 66 -2.05 9.78 2.87
N GLY A 67 -1.73 11.05 2.98
CA GLY A 67 -2.69 12.05 3.43
C GLY A 67 -3.26 11.73 4.81
N LYS A 68 -4.55 11.42 4.87
CA LYS A 68 -5.25 11.06 6.11
C LYS A 68 -5.18 9.57 6.41
N GLU A 69 -4.91 8.76 5.39
CA GLU A 69 -4.93 7.32 5.48
C GLU A 69 -3.58 6.77 5.97
N SER A 70 -3.64 5.63 6.62
CA SER A 70 -2.47 4.89 7.07
C SER A 70 -2.72 3.41 6.77
N VAL A 71 -1.79 2.78 6.06
CA VAL A 71 -1.84 1.38 5.66
C VAL A 71 -0.66 0.66 6.27
N ILE A 72 -0.87 -0.56 6.73
CA ILE A 72 0.18 -1.48 7.16
C ILE A 72 0.21 -2.68 6.22
N MET A 73 1.38 -3.03 5.73
CA MET A 73 1.64 -4.23 4.95
C MET A 73 2.33 -5.23 5.87
N VAL A 74 1.82 -6.43 5.97
CA VAL A 74 2.24 -7.43 6.97
C VAL A 74 2.62 -8.72 6.26
N ARG A 75 3.83 -9.22 6.54
CA ARG A 75 4.29 -10.51 6.00
C ARG A 75 3.55 -11.66 6.67
N GLN A 76 3.01 -12.56 5.86
CA GLN A 76 2.29 -13.74 6.30
C GLN A 76 3.23 -14.94 6.50
N ALA A 77 2.73 -15.98 7.18
CA ALA A 77 3.50 -17.21 7.45
C ALA A 77 3.88 -17.98 6.17
N ASP A 78 3.11 -17.85 5.10
CA ASP A 78 3.37 -18.44 3.79
C ASP A 78 4.31 -17.57 2.91
N GLY A 79 4.77 -16.44 3.45
CA GLY A 79 5.63 -15.48 2.75
C GLY A 79 4.87 -14.46 1.90
N SER A 80 3.57 -14.58 1.73
CA SER A 80 2.75 -13.53 1.10
C SER A 80 2.68 -12.27 1.95
N ILE A 81 2.21 -11.18 1.36
CA ILE A 81 2.03 -9.90 2.06
C ILE A 81 0.57 -9.50 1.96
N LYS A 82 -0.02 -9.15 3.08
CA LYS A 82 -1.36 -8.56 3.16
C LYS A 82 -1.26 -7.12 3.62
N ALA A 83 -2.14 -6.28 3.11
CA ALA A 83 -2.25 -4.90 3.56
C ALA A 83 -3.59 -4.65 4.27
N PHE A 84 -3.56 -3.79 5.28
CA PHE A 84 -4.72 -3.41 6.06
C PHE A 84 -4.70 -1.92 6.34
N TYR A 85 -5.87 -1.31 6.50
CA TYR A 85 -5.92 0.00 7.13
C TYR A 85 -5.36 -0.09 8.55
N ASN A 86 -4.46 0.81 8.89
CA ASN A 86 -3.85 0.93 10.23
C ASN A 86 -4.86 1.56 11.21
N SER A 87 -6.00 0.92 11.37
CA SER A 87 -7.12 1.41 12.16
C SER A 87 -7.82 0.26 12.87
N CYS A 88 -7.95 0.36 14.17
CA CYS A 88 -8.68 -0.63 14.97
C CYS A 88 -10.19 -0.51 14.71
N PRO A 89 -10.88 -1.57 14.29
CA PRO A 89 -12.31 -1.54 13.99
C PRO A 89 -13.19 -1.25 15.21
N HIS A 90 -12.63 -1.33 16.42
CA HIS A 90 -13.35 -0.96 17.65
C HIS A 90 -13.68 0.53 17.72
N ARG A 91 -12.66 1.41 17.64
CA ARG A 91 -12.82 2.87 17.76
C ARG A 91 -11.80 3.67 16.93
N GLY A 92 -11.32 3.14 15.84
CA GLY A 92 -10.48 3.86 14.88
C GLY A 92 -9.07 4.21 15.37
N ASN A 93 -8.61 3.70 16.52
CA ASN A 93 -7.26 3.98 16.98
C ASN A 93 -6.21 3.35 16.05
N ARG A 94 -5.11 4.04 15.81
CA ARG A 94 -3.98 3.47 15.06
C ARG A 94 -3.42 2.26 15.79
N LEU A 95 -3.17 1.19 15.05
CA LEU A 95 -2.67 -0.08 15.58
C LEU A 95 -1.15 -0.03 15.78
N VAL A 96 -0.43 0.48 14.79
CA VAL A 96 1.03 0.63 14.84
C VAL A 96 1.43 2.07 14.58
N LEU A 97 2.49 2.53 15.26
CA LEU A 97 3.01 3.90 15.17
C LEU A 97 4.38 3.96 14.50
N GLY A 98 5.17 2.89 14.56
CA GLY A 98 6.45 2.76 13.87
C GLY A 98 6.27 2.58 12.37
N ASP A 99 7.26 2.98 11.58
CA ASP A 99 7.24 2.81 10.12
C ASP A 99 7.56 1.36 9.73
N ILE A 100 8.43 0.72 10.49
CA ILE A 100 8.82 -0.69 10.35
C ILE A 100 8.75 -1.35 11.72
N GLY A 101 8.37 -2.61 11.76
CA GLY A 101 8.37 -3.41 12.99
C GLY A 101 7.92 -4.84 12.72
N GLY A 102 7.80 -5.62 13.78
CA GLY A 102 7.35 -7.00 13.70
C GLY A 102 6.73 -7.46 15.00
N SER A 103 5.71 -8.30 14.91
CA SER A 103 5.06 -8.90 16.06
C SER A 103 4.17 -10.07 15.63
N ASP A 104 4.10 -11.10 16.46
CA ASP A 104 3.14 -12.20 16.31
C ASP A 104 1.68 -11.74 16.47
N ARG A 105 1.48 -10.55 17.07
CA ARG A 105 0.16 -9.96 17.29
C ARG A 105 0.20 -8.45 17.19
N ILE A 106 -0.66 -7.90 16.39
CA ILE A 106 -0.87 -6.45 16.28
C ILE A 106 -1.81 -6.05 17.43
N THR A 107 -1.29 -5.32 18.42
CA THR A 107 -2.07 -4.96 19.62
C THR A 107 -2.49 -3.51 19.58
N CYS A 108 -3.79 -3.26 19.66
CA CYS A 108 -4.33 -1.91 19.75
C CYS A 108 -3.99 -1.29 21.13
N GLY A 109 -3.26 -0.19 21.14
CA GLY A 109 -2.83 0.50 22.37
C GLY A 109 -3.96 1.15 23.16
N TYR A 110 -5.21 1.16 22.64
CA TYR A 110 -6.32 1.83 23.30
C TYR A 110 -7.07 0.88 24.26
N HIS A 111 -7.55 -0.28 23.76
CA HIS A 111 -8.32 -1.22 24.58
C HIS A 111 -7.78 -2.65 24.50
N GLY A 112 -6.53 -2.83 24.07
CA GLY A 112 -5.87 -4.13 24.09
C GLY A 112 -6.41 -5.17 23.09
N TRP A 113 -7.21 -4.78 22.09
CA TRP A 113 -7.62 -5.71 21.04
C TRP A 113 -6.40 -6.21 20.29
N GLN A 114 -6.31 -7.53 20.11
CA GLN A 114 -5.16 -8.16 19.45
C GLN A 114 -5.59 -8.87 18.18
N PHE A 115 -4.85 -8.60 17.13
CA PHE A 115 -5.05 -9.19 15.81
C PHE A 115 -3.85 -10.05 15.42
N SER A 116 -4.08 -11.18 14.78
CA SER A 116 -3.03 -11.96 14.13
C SER A 116 -2.51 -11.25 12.89
N PRO A 117 -1.35 -11.65 12.32
CA PRO A 117 -0.78 -11.01 11.12
C PRO A 117 -1.71 -11.04 9.91
N ASP A 118 -2.65 -11.99 9.83
CA ASP A 118 -3.67 -12.09 8.78
C ASP A 118 -4.87 -11.16 8.99
N GLY A 119 -4.84 -10.33 10.05
CA GLY A 119 -5.87 -9.34 10.37
C GLY A 119 -7.02 -9.86 11.22
N MET A 120 -7.06 -11.15 11.58
CA MET A 120 -8.13 -11.71 12.40
C MET A 120 -8.02 -11.25 13.86
N LEU A 121 -9.13 -10.81 14.47
CA LEU A 121 -9.20 -10.54 15.89
C LEU A 121 -9.09 -11.83 16.70
N VAL A 122 -8.05 -11.94 17.53
CA VAL A 122 -7.74 -13.16 18.28
C VAL A 122 -7.87 -13.01 19.79
N ASN A 123 -7.87 -11.77 20.33
CA ASN A 123 -8.03 -11.53 21.74
C ASN A 123 -8.64 -10.16 22.02
N VAL A 124 -9.52 -10.12 23.02
CA VAL A 124 -10.10 -8.90 23.62
C VAL A 124 -10.10 -9.04 25.14
N GLN A 125 -10.19 -7.92 25.84
CA GLN A 125 -10.50 -7.94 27.28
C GLN A 125 -11.98 -8.28 27.47
N ASP A 126 -12.28 -9.03 28.54
CA ASP A 126 -13.64 -9.35 28.99
C ASP A 126 -14.56 -9.79 27.83
N PRO A 127 -14.23 -10.90 27.14
CA PRO A 127 -14.93 -11.33 25.92
C PRO A 127 -16.41 -11.64 26.15
N ASP A 128 -16.80 -11.94 27.38
CA ASP A 128 -18.18 -12.27 27.76
C ASP A 128 -19.08 -11.02 27.94
N ASP A 129 -18.47 -9.83 28.04
CA ASP A 129 -19.20 -8.57 28.20
C ASP A 129 -19.77 -8.02 26.88
N PHE A 130 -19.45 -8.64 25.75
CA PHE A 130 -19.97 -8.20 24.45
C PHE A 130 -21.42 -8.65 24.24
N PRO A 131 -22.37 -7.74 23.98
CA PRO A 131 -23.79 -8.09 23.79
C PRO A 131 -24.05 -9.09 22.66
N GLY A 132 -23.14 -9.13 21.65
CA GLY A 132 -23.15 -10.08 20.53
C GLY A 132 -22.35 -11.36 20.78
N GLY A 133 -21.86 -11.57 22.01
CA GLY A 133 -20.91 -12.62 22.38
C GLY A 133 -19.49 -12.30 21.90
N ASN A 134 -18.54 -13.15 22.29
CA ASN A 134 -17.11 -12.98 21.97
C ASN A 134 -16.86 -12.64 20.50
N PRO A 135 -16.24 -11.49 20.19
CA PRO A 135 -15.97 -11.04 18.81
C PRO A 135 -14.73 -11.72 18.17
N CYS A 136 -13.92 -12.44 18.94
CA CYS A 136 -12.75 -13.13 18.41
C CYS A 136 -13.14 -14.15 17.34
N GLY A 137 -12.37 -14.22 16.26
CA GLY A 137 -12.65 -15.07 15.10
C GLY A 137 -13.82 -14.59 14.21
N LYS A 138 -14.43 -13.44 14.51
CA LYS A 138 -15.55 -12.88 13.74
C LYS A 138 -15.24 -11.49 13.17
N VAL A 139 -14.31 -10.77 13.75
CA VAL A 139 -13.91 -9.42 13.34
C VAL A 139 -12.53 -9.48 12.71
N THR A 140 -12.36 -8.79 11.59
CA THR A 140 -11.07 -8.66 10.90
C THR A 140 -10.71 -7.18 10.74
N LEU A 141 -9.43 -6.91 10.53
CA LEU A 141 -9.00 -5.61 10.00
C LEU A 141 -9.55 -5.42 8.59
N THR A 142 -9.81 -4.20 8.22
CA THR A 142 -10.21 -3.87 6.84
C THR A 142 -9.01 -4.06 5.92
N GLU A 143 -9.10 -5.01 5.02
CA GLU A 143 -8.06 -5.34 4.05
C GLU A 143 -7.98 -4.26 2.97
N VAL A 144 -6.77 -4.04 2.47
CA VAL A 144 -6.45 -3.15 1.36
C VAL A 144 -5.79 -4.00 0.29
N ARG A 145 -6.13 -3.80 -0.98
CA ARG A 145 -5.54 -4.56 -2.07
C ARG A 145 -4.03 -4.36 -2.09
N CYS A 146 -3.27 -5.49 -2.13
CA CYS A 146 -1.82 -5.50 -2.05
C CYS A 146 -1.24 -6.49 -3.05
N GLU A 147 -0.27 -6.07 -3.82
CA GLU A 147 0.46 -6.90 -4.77
C GLU A 147 1.95 -6.53 -4.74
N SER A 148 2.82 -7.46 -5.14
CA SER A 148 4.27 -7.23 -5.21
C SER A 148 4.78 -7.38 -6.64
N TRP A 149 5.80 -6.59 -6.99
CA TRP A 149 6.56 -6.74 -8.22
C TRP A 149 8.05 -6.57 -7.94
N GLY A 150 8.83 -7.64 -8.15
CA GLY A 150 10.22 -7.70 -7.71
C GLY A 150 10.32 -7.39 -6.21
N PRO A 151 11.24 -6.52 -5.79
CA PRO A 151 11.43 -6.20 -4.38
C PRO A 151 10.38 -5.22 -3.82
N PHE A 152 9.45 -4.73 -4.65
CA PHE A 152 8.55 -3.65 -4.30
C PHE A 152 7.17 -4.15 -3.90
N ILE A 153 6.60 -3.54 -2.88
CA ILE A 153 5.25 -3.81 -2.39
C ILE A 153 4.36 -2.62 -2.73
N PHE A 154 3.25 -2.91 -3.37
CA PHE A 154 2.26 -1.91 -3.75
C PHE A 154 0.93 -2.19 -3.07
N TYR A 155 0.18 -1.13 -2.79
CA TYR A 155 -1.19 -1.22 -2.32
C TYR A 155 -2.10 -0.23 -3.07
N CYS A 156 -3.39 -0.55 -3.14
CA CYS A 156 -4.42 0.34 -3.66
C CYS A 156 -5.66 0.26 -2.78
N MET A 157 -6.27 1.41 -2.49
CA MET A 157 -7.47 1.48 -1.66
C MET A 157 -8.75 1.19 -2.45
N ASP A 158 -8.67 1.08 -3.78
CA ASP A 158 -9.76 0.66 -4.66
C ASP A 158 -9.64 -0.84 -4.93
N GLU A 159 -10.66 -1.60 -4.53
CA GLU A 159 -10.70 -3.05 -4.75
C GLU A 159 -10.85 -3.42 -6.24
N GLU A 160 -11.40 -2.51 -7.05
CA GLU A 160 -11.66 -2.71 -8.48
C GLU A 160 -10.50 -2.22 -9.38
N VAL A 161 -9.39 -1.73 -8.80
CA VAL A 161 -8.23 -1.30 -9.59
C VAL A 161 -7.72 -2.45 -10.47
N ALA A 162 -7.23 -2.13 -11.67
CA ALA A 162 -6.57 -3.11 -12.53
C ALA A 162 -5.41 -3.81 -11.82
N PRO A 163 -5.09 -5.08 -12.14
CA PRO A 163 -3.93 -5.78 -11.58
C PRO A 163 -2.65 -4.93 -11.69
N LEU A 164 -1.77 -5.05 -10.70
CA LEU A 164 -0.56 -4.22 -10.61
C LEU A 164 0.30 -4.29 -11.88
N LEU A 165 0.50 -5.48 -12.44
CA LEU A 165 1.33 -5.64 -13.64
C LEU A 165 0.73 -4.96 -14.87
N ASP A 166 -0.59 -4.96 -15.00
CA ASP A 166 -1.29 -4.25 -16.08
C ASP A 166 -1.18 -2.73 -15.89
N TRP A 167 -1.26 -2.27 -14.63
CA TRP A 167 -1.09 -0.85 -14.27
C TRP A 167 0.32 -0.36 -14.54
N LEU A 168 1.32 -1.18 -14.23
CA LEU A 168 2.75 -0.84 -14.41
C LEU A 168 3.21 -0.96 -15.86
N ALA A 169 2.42 -1.57 -16.75
CA ALA A 169 2.80 -1.75 -18.15
C ALA A 169 3.19 -0.41 -18.82
N PRO A 170 4.26 -0.36 -19.63
CA PRO A 170 5.17 -1.42 -20.06
C PRO A 170 6.43 -1.56 -19.17
N LEU A 171 6.41 -1.09 -17.94
CA LEU A 171 7.59 -1.01 -17.07
C LEU A 171 8.19 -2.40 -16.74
N PRO A 172 7.39 -3.43 -16.39
CA PRO A 172 7.92 -4.77 -16.10
C PRO A 172 8.73 -5.34 -17.26
N GLU A 173 8.20 -5.26 -18.48
CA GLU A 173 8.89 -5.72 -19.69
C GLU A 173 10.22 -4.96 -19.93
N ARG A 174 10.23 -3.65 -19.72
CA ARG A 174 11.41 -2.81 -19.92
C ARG A 174 12.52 -3.05 -18.90
N LEU A 175 12.15 -3.48 -17.69
CA LEU A 175 13.09 -3.71 -16.60
C LEU A 175 13.43 -5.19 -16.40
N GLU A 176 12.91 -6.10 -17.21
CA GLU A 176 13.18 -7.54 -17.12
C GLU A 176 14.69 -7.86 -17.08
N SER A 177 15.49 -7.17 -17.92
CA SER A 177 16.95 -7.39 -18.00
C SER A 177 17.72 -7.01 -16.73
N TYR A 178 17.10 -6.27 -15.81
CA TYR A 178 17.71 -5.88 -14.54
C TYR A 178 17.56 -6.96 -13.46
N GLY A 179 16.71 -7.98 -13.70
CA GLY A 179 16.54 -9.11 -12.79
C GLY A 179 16.07 -8.70 -11.41
N LEU A 180 15.03 -7.86 -11.34
CA LEU A 180 14.50 -7.30 -10.08
C LEU A 180 14.07 -8.37 -9.08
N ASP A 181 13.67 -9.54 -9.56
CA ASP A 181 13.28 -10.68 -8.72
C ASP A 181 14.44 -11.24 -7.87
N ASN A 182 15.69 -10.87 -8.22
CA ASN A 182 16.89 -11.27 -7.48
C ASN A 182 17.33 -10.23 -6.42
N TRP A 183 16.57 -9.16 -6.25
CA TRP A 183 16.90 -8.07 -5.31
C TRP A 183 16.25 -8.27 -3.92
N ILE A 184 15.75 -9.45 -3.65
CA ILE A 184 15.11 -9.87 -2.39
C ILE A 184 15.99 -10.83 -1.60
#